data_f20f54d41e43d00abce555e7833911af
#
_entry.id   f20f54d41e43d00abce555e7833911af
#
_cell.length_a   1.000
_cell.length_b   1.000
_cell.length_c   1.000
_cell.angle_alpha   90.00
_cell.angle_beta   90.00
_cell.angle_gamma   90.00
#
_symmetry.space_group_name_H-M   'P 1'
#
loop_
_entity.id
_entity.type
_entity.pdbx_description
1 polymer ?
#
loop_
_entity_poly.entity_id
_entity_poly.type
_entity_poly.pdbx_seq_one_letter_code
_entity_poly.pdbx_strand_id
1 'polypeptide(L)'
;MAYYQQPQDVTTLPAWQALQQHRAEMAGFSMREAFAADARRYQRFSLDSCGLLLDYSKNLIDEHGLDLLIQLAEQAGLQESIASLYHGEQVNASEGRAALHTALRSPIGRRLLVDGHDIIPEVHRVLNQVTELVSRIHSGLWRGYSEKPIKEVVNIGIGGSFLGPQLVSEALRPFTQRGVRCHYLANIDGSEFRELTARLNPETTLFIVSSKSFGTLETLKNTPVSYTHLTLPTILRV
;
A
#
# COMPACT_ATOMS: atom_id res chain seq x y z
N MET A 1 27.54 -6.32 9.82
CA MET A 1 26.89 -5.73 8.62
C MET A 1 26.62 -6.89 7.68
N ALA A 2 25.40 -7.39 7.65
CA ALA A 2 24.99 -8.35 6.62
C ALA A 2 24.82 -7.53 5.34
N TYR A 3 25.68 -7.76 4.36
CA TYR A 3 25.55 -7.17 3.03
C TYR A 3 24.32 -7.84 2.39
N TYR A 4 23.32 -7.05 2.03
CA TYR A 4 22.29 -7.51 1.13
C TYR A 4 22.99 -8.05 -0.14
N GLN A 5 22.93 -9.35 -0.33
CA GLN A 5 23.46 -9.95 -1.55
C GLN A 5 22.61 -9.41 -2.71
N GLN A 6 23.27 -8.99 -3.80
CA GLN A 6 22.54 -8.62 -5.01
C GLN A 6 21.57 -9.75 -5.36
N PRO A 7 20.32 -9.43 -5.72
CA PRO A 7 19.36 -10.47 -6.06
C PRO A 7 19.96 -11.35 -7.15
N GLN A 8 20.06 -12.64 -6.86
CA GLN A 8 20.46 -13.65 -7.82
C GLN A 8 19.48 -13.58 -9.00
N ASP A 9 19.99 -13.68 -10.24
CA ASP A 9 19.12 -13.76 -11.39
C ASP A 9 18.27 -15.04 -11.29
N VAL A 10 17.02 -14.86 -10.95
CA VAL A 10 16.07 -15.96 -10.73
C VAL A 10 15.89 -16.85 -11.97
N THR A 11 16.17 -16.31 -13.17
CA THR A 11 16.05 -17.05 -14.43
C THR A 11 17.12 -18.14 -14.59
N THR A 12 18.20 -18.07 -13.81
CA THR A 12 19.28 -19.05 -13.80
C THR A 12 19.03 -20.20 -12.84
N LEU A 13 18.02 -20.10 -11.98
CA LEU A 13 17.72 -21.12 -10.96
C LEU A 13 17.11 -22.39 -11.58
N PRO A 14 17.47 -23.57 -11.09
CA PRO A 14 16.92 -24.83 -11.56
C PRO A 14 15.38 -24.88 -11.56
N ALA A 15 14.75 -24.38 -10.50
CA ALA A 15 13.29 -24.35 -10.42
C ALA A 15 12.65 -23.45 -11.49
N TRP A 16 13.30 -22.33 -11.85
CA TRP A 16 12.83 -21.50 -12.97
C TRP A 16 12.87 -22.25 -14.29
N GLN A 17 13.96 -22.95 -14.57
CA GLN A 17 14.12 -23.73 -15.80
C GLN A 17 13.09 -24.88 -15.87
N ALA A 18 12.86 -25.55 -14.74
CA ALA A 18 11.83 -26.58 -14.63
C ALA A 18 10.40 -26.00 -14.85
N LEU A 19 10.11 -24.80 -14.32
CA LEU A 19 8.85 -24.11 -14.58
C LEU A 19 8.68 -23.75 -16.06
N GLN A 20 9.73 -23.34 -16.76
CA GLN A 20 9.67 -23.06 -18.20
C GLN A 20 9.33 -24.32 -19.00
N GLN A 21 9.94 -25.47 -18.65
CA GLN A 21 9.61 -26.75 -19.25
C GLN A 21 8.18 -27.17 -18.96
N HIS A 22 7.77 -27.13 -17.69
CA HIS A 22 6.42 -27.48 -17.25
C HIS A 22 5.35 -26.61 -17.91
N ARG A 23 5.61 -25.31 -18.12
CA ARG A 23 4.73 -24.42 -18.88
C ARG A 23 4.49 -24.91 -20.30
N ALA A 24 5.51 -25.44 -20.97
CA ALA A 24 5.35 -25.99 -22.32
C ALA A 24 4.46 -27.26 -22.31
N GLU A 25 4.62 -28.11 -21.31
CA GLU A 25 3.78 -29.30 -21.09
C GLU A 25 2.31 -28.92 -20.80
N MET A 26 2.10 -27.81 -20.11
CA MET A 26 0.79 -27.24 -19.78
C MET A 26 0.11 -26.47 -20.95
N ALA A 27 0.67 -26.45 -22.15
CA ALA A 27 0.14 -25.66 -23.28
C ALA A 27 -1.33 -25.97 -23.63
N GLY A 28 -1.77 -27.21 -23.36
CA GLY A 28 -3.16 -27.65 -23.58
C GLY A 28 -4.04 -27.66 -22.33
N PHE A 29 -3.57 -27.08 -21.21
CA PHE A 29 -4.30 -27.11 -19.96
C PHE A 29 -5.68 -26.44 -20.04
N SER A 30 -6.71 -27.19 -19.72
CA SER A 30 -8.09 -26.73 -19.70
C SER A 30 -8.61 -26.65 -18.26
N MET A 31 -8.95 -25.46 -17.82
CA MET A 31 -9.52 -25.24 -16.48
C MET A 31 -10.82 -26.03 -16.28
N ARG A 32 -11.66 -26.13 -17.30
CA ARG A 32 -12.91 -26.90 -17.24
C ARG A 32 -12.64 -28.37 -17.00
N GLU A 33 -11.66 -28.95 -17.71
CA GLU A 33 -11.27 -30.35 -17.56
C GLU A 33 -10.62 -30.60 -16.19
N ALA A 34 -9.79 -29.68 -15.72
CA ALA A 34 -9.17 -29.76 -14.41
C ALA A 34 -10.20 -29.81 -13.26
N PHE A 35 -11.27 -29.02 -13.34
CA PHE A 35 -12.37 -29.11 -12.37
C PHE A 35 -13.24 -30.34 -12.56
N ALA A 36 -13.42 -30.82 -13.79
CA ALA A 36 -14.15 -32.07 -14.06
C ALA A 36 -13.40 -33.30 -13.56
N ALA A 37 -12.08 -33.30 -13.66
CA ALA A 37 -11.21 -34.39 -13.23
C ALA A 37 -11.00 -34.43 -11.70
N ASP A 38 -11.07 -33.30 -11.02
CA ASP A 38 -10.84 -33.19 -9.58
C ASP A 38 -11.92 -32.35 -8.88
N ALA A 39 -12.91 -33.02 -8.28
CA ALA A 39 -13.99 -32.37 -7.51
C ALA A 39 -13.47 -31.62 -6.26
N ARG A 40 -12.25 -31.91 -5.80
CA ARG A 40 -11.60 -31.24 -4.65
C ARG A 40 -10.59 -30.17 -5.08
N ARG A 41 -10.55 -29.80 -6.36
CA ARG A 41 -9.61 -28.80 -6.85
C ARG A 41 -9.67 -27.48 -6.06
N TYR A 42 -10.86 -27.03 -5.69
CA TYR A 42 -11.02 -25.84 -4.87
C TYR A 42 -10.30 -25.99 -3.52
N GLN A 43 -10.52 -27.09 -2.82
CA GLN A 43 -9.89 -27.33 -1.49
C GLN A 43 -8.36 -27.47 -1.60
N ARG A 44 -7.85 -28.03 -2.68
CA ARG A 44 -6.41 -28.24 -2.91
C ARG A 44 -5.68 -26.95 -3.31
N PHE A 45 -6.40 -26.06 -3.99
CA PHE A 45 -5.84 -24.78 -4.47
C PHE A 45 -6.52 -23.60 -3.77
N SER A 46 -6.78 -23.72 -2.49
CA SER A 46 -7.17 -22.64 -1.60
C SER A 46 -6.44 -22.75 -0.27
N LEU A 47 -6.27 -21.61 0.37
CA LEU A 47 -5.60 -21.49 1.68
C LEU A 47 -6.41 -20.54 2.56
N ASP A 48 -6.78 -20.99 3.74
CA ASP A 48 -7.36 -20.14 4.79
C ASP A 48 -6.27 -19.86 5.83
N SER A 49 -5.89 -18.60 5.97
CA SER A 49 -4.87 -18.19 6.92
C SER A 49 -5.12 -16.75 7.39
N CYS A 50 -4.98 -16.52 8.71
CA CYS A 50 -5.13 -15.20 9.32
C CYS A 50 -6.47 -14.50 9.01
N GLY A 51 -7.55 -15.26 8.85
CA GLY A 51 -8.88 -14.74 8.49
C GLY A 51 -9.01 -14.31 7.02
N LEU A 52 -8.06 -14.71 6.17
CA LEU A 52 -8.09 -14.47 4.73
C LEU A 52 -8.19 -15.82 4.01
N LEU A 53 -9.15 -15.94 3.11
CA LEU A 53 -9.26 -17.05 2.18
C LEU A 53 -8.61 -16.67 0.85
N LEU A 54 -7.54 -17.35 0.49
CA LEU A 54 -6.91 -17.26 -0.82
C LEU A 54 -7.39 -18.42 -1.69
N ASP A 55 -8.20 -18.13 -2.70
CA ASP A 55 -8.62 -19.09 -3.72
C ASP A 55 -7.84 -18.87 -5.01
N TYR A 56 -6.93 -19.79 -5.32
CA TYR A 56 -6.16 -19.83 -6.57
C TYR A 56 -6.51 -21.05 -7.44
N SER A 57 -7.63 -21.71 -7.16
CA SER A 57 -8.10 -22.89 -7.90
C SER A 57 -8.38 -22.62 -9.37
N LYS A 58 -8.63 -21.34 -9.73
CA LYS A 58 -8.86 -20.88 -11.11
C LYS A 58 -7.61 -20.35 -11.82
N ASN A 59 -6.45 -20.49 -11.21
CA ASN A 59 -5.19 -20.22 -11.90
C ASN A 59 -4.81 -21.40 -12.81
N LEU A 60 -4.08 -21.12 -13.88
CA LEU A 60 -3.54 -22.13 -14.80
C LEU A 60 -2.36 -22.83 -14.13
N ILE A 61 -2.66 -23.65 -13.14
CA ILE A 61 -1.69 -24.35 -12.28
C ILE A 61 -2.18 -25.74 -11.93
N ASP A 62 -1.28 -26.68 -11.86
CA ASP A 62 -1.46 -28.00 -11.26
C ASP A 62 -0.56 -28.18 -10.03
N GLU A 63 -0.56 -29.35 -9.41
CA GLU A 63 0.25 -29.61 -8.20
C GLU A 63 1.74 -29.52 -8.49
N HIS A 64 2.19 -30.05 -9.61
CA HIS A 64 3.60 -29.98 -9.98
C HIS A 64 4.08 -28.54 -10.21
N GLY A 65 3.27 -27.73 -10.88
CA GLY A 65 3.54 -26.30 -11.03
C GLY A 65 3.58 -25.56 -9.69
N LEU A 66 2.71 -25.90 -8.75
CA LEU A 66 2.73 -25.32 -7.40
C LEU A 66 4.02 -25.72 -6.65
N ASP A 67 4.42 -26.97 -6.69
CA ASP A 67 5.66 -27.44 -6.07
C ASP A 67 6.89 -26.75 -6.65
N LEU A 68 6.93 -26.57 -7.96
CA LEU A 68 8.02 -25.84 -8.62
C LEU A 68 8.06 -24.37 -8.25
N LEU A 69 6.90 -23.70 -8.04
CA LEU A 69 6.83 -22.33 -7.58
C LEU A 69 7.33 -22.20 -6.13
N ILE A 70 7.02 -23.15 -5.25
CA ILE A 70 7.53 -23.20 -3.88
C ILE A 70 9.05 -23.39 -3.91
N GLN A 71 9.55 -24.35 -4.69
CA GLN A 71 11.00 -24.56 -4.86
C GLN A 71 11.70 -23.31 -5.40
N LEU A 72 11.09 -22.58 -6.33
CA LEU A 72 11.64 -21.30 -6.81
C LEU A 72 11.75 -20.27 -5.69
N ALA A 73 10.72 -20.15 -4.86
CA ALA A 73 10.73 -19.24 -3.71
C ALA A 73 11.85 -19.60 -2.70
N GLU A 74 12.04 -20.89 -2.44
CA GLU A 74 13.12 -21.38 -1.58
C GLU A 74 14.50 -21.10 -2.20
N GLN A 75 14.71 -21.46 -3.46
CA GLN A 75 15.97 -21.21 -4.17
C GLN A 75 16.31 -19.73 -4.32
N ALA A 76 15.29 -18.87 -4.40
CA ALA A 76 15.45 -17.42 -4.43
C ALA A 76 15.70 -16.79 -3.05
N GLY A 77 15.76 -17.57 -1.97
CA GLY A 77 16.01 -17.08 -0.61
C GLY A 77 14.86 -16.23 -0.04
N LEU A 78 13.61 -16.57 -0.37
CA LEU A 78 12.45 -15.78 0.07
C LEU A 78 12.32 -15.73 1.60
N GLN A 79 12.61 -16.83 2.32
CA GLN A 79 12.49 -16.87 3.77
C GLN A 79 13.51 -15.95 4.45
N GLU A 80 14.75 -15.94 3.97
CA GLU A 80 15.80 -15.05 4.44
C GLU A 80 15.46 -13.59 4.15
N SER A 81 14.90 -13.31 2.96
CA SER A 81 14.45 -11.96 2.59
C SER A 81 13.31 -11.47 3.49
N ILE A 82 12.37 -12.34 3.85
CA ILE A 82 11.31 -12.03 4.82
C ILE A 82 11.90 -11.76 6.20
N ALA A 83 12.82 -12.58 6.67
CA ALA A 83 13.48 -12.37 7.96
C ALA A 83 14.22 -11.03 8.00
N SER A 84 15.01 -10.73 6.97
CA SER A 84 15.72 -9.45 6.80
C SER A 84 14.78 -8.25 6.81
N LEU A 85 13.63 -8.36 6.14
CA LEU A 85 12.59 -7.32 6.16
C LEU A 85 12.08 -7.04 7.60
N TYR A 86 11.81 -8.10 8.37
CA TYR A 86 11.33 -7.96 9.74
C TYR A 86 12.40 -7.52 10.74
N HIS A 87 13.68 -7.70 10.40
CA HIS A 87 14.82 -7.22 11.19
C HIS A 87 15.23 -5.78 10.86
N GLY A 88 14.58 -5.15 9.88
CA GLY A 88 14.90 -3.77 9.48
C GLY A 88 16.19 -3.64 8.68
N GLU A 89 16.62 -4.71 8.01
CA GLU A 89 17.77 -4.70 7.13
C GLU A 89 17.47 -3.95 5.82
N GLN A 90 18.52 -3.55 5.10
CA GLN A 90 18.39 -2.78 3.86
C GLN A 90 17.95 -3.64 2.68
N VAL A 91 16.71 -4.15 2.72
CA VAL A 91 16.14 -5.02 1.67
C VAL A 91 15.72 -4.29 0.40
N ASN A 92 15.57 -2.97 0.45
CA ASN A 92 15.29 -2.15 -0.73
C ASN A 92 16.60 -1.78 -1.43
N ALA A 93 17.07 -2.67 -2.28
CA ALA A 93 18.36 -2.51 -2.98
C ALA A 93 18.41 -1.28 -3.89
N SER A 94 17.29 -0.88 -4.49
CA SER A 94 17.24 0.26 -5.42
C SER A 94 17.42 1.61 -4.72
N GLU A 95 17.02 1.71 -3.46
CA GLU A 95 17.11 2.94 -2.66
C GLU A 95 18.15 2.82 -1.53
N GLY A 96 18.74 1.64 -1.32
CA GLY A 96 19.76 1.40 -0.29
C GLY A 96 19.24 1.58 1.12
N ARG A 97 17.99 1.16 1.40
CA ARG A 97 17.37 1.34 2.73
C ARG A 97 16.46 0.19 3.14
N ALA A 98 16.12 0.17 4.42
CA ALA A 98 15.15 -0.75 4.97
C ALA A 98 13.73 -0.47 4.43
N ALA A 99 12.88 -1.50 4.37
CA ALA A 99 11.46 -1.38 4.09
C ALA A 99 10.68 -1.53 5.41
N LEU A 100 10.19 -0.42 5.94
CA LEU A 100 9.69 -0.32 7.32
C LEU A 100 8.16 -0.35 7.46
N HIS A 101 7.42 -0.75 6.42
CA HIS A 101 5.96 -0.82 6.50
C HIS A 101 5.44 -1.80 7.57
N THR A 102 6.22 -2.80 7.96
CA THR A 102 5.91 -3.70 9.08
C THR A 102 5.98 -3.00 10.44
N ALA A 103 6.83 -1.97 10.57
CA ALA A 103 6.97 -1.19 11.78
C ALA A 103 5.70 -0.42 12.13
N LEU A 104 4.95 0.04 11.11
CA LEU A 104 3.67 0.76 11.31
C LEU A 104 2.60 -0.09 12.01
N ARG A 105 2.74 -1.41 12.01
CA ARG A 105 1.82 -2.37 12.64
C ARG A 105 2.42 -3.01 13.89
N SER A 106 3.61 -2.60 14.26
CA SER A 106 4.28 -3.14 15.45
C SER A 106 3.66 -2.57 16.72
N PRO A 107 3.43 -3.41 17.74
CA PRO A 107 2.93 -2.93 19.04
C PRO A 107 3.93 -2.02 19.73
N ILE A 108 3.41 -1.13 20.60
CA ILE A 108 4.23 -0.33 21.50
C ILE A 108 5.06 -1.28 22.37
N GLY A 109 6.35 -0.99 22.52
CA GLY A 109 7.29 -1.81 23.30
C GLY A 109 8.03 -2.87 22.50
N ARG A 110 7.66 -3.15 21.24
CA ARG A 110 8.54 -3.88 20.34
C ARG A 110 9.76 -3.01 20.02
N ARG A 111 10.90 -3.64 19.84
CA ARG A 111 12.13 -2.97 19.44
C ARG A 111 12.48 -3.37 18.00
N LEU A 112 12.75 -2.38 17.15
CA LEU A 112 13.25 -2.59 15.79
C LEU A 112 14.42 -1.63 15.53
N LEU A 113 15.61 -2.21 15.40
CA LEU A 113 16.84 -1.43 15.18
C LEU A 113 17.09 -1.26 13.68
N VAL A 114 17.22 -0.01 13.24
CA VAL A 114 17.70 0.36 11.90
C VAL A 114 18.91 1.25 12.09
N ASP A 115 20.04 0.85 11.55
CA ASP A 115 21.32 1.55 11.71
C ASP A 115 21.66 1.87 13.19
N GLY A 116 21.31 0.94 14.10
CA GLY A 116 21.56 1.05 15.53
C GLY A 116 20.52 1.87 16.32
N HIS A 117 19.55 2.48 15.67
CA HIS A 117 18.49 3.27 16.29
C HIS A 117 17.17 2.50 16.36
N ASP A 118 16.50 2.52 17.52
CA ASP A 118 15.17 1.98 17.66
C ASP A 118 14.14 2.94 17.05
N ILE A 119 13.52 2.50 15.93
CA ILE A 119 12.59 3.33 15.16
C ILE A 119 11.15 3.27 15.66
N ILE A 120 10.80 2.31 16.52
CA ILE A 120 9.41 2.12 16.96
C ILE A 120 8.88 3.33 17.73
N PRO A 121 9.63 3.96 18.65
CA PRO A 121 9.16 5.18 19.33
C PRO A 121 8.82 6.32 18.35
N GLU A 122 9.60 6.49 17.29
CA GLU A 122 9.33 7.52 16.29
C GLU A 122 8.07 7.22 15.47
N VAL A 123 7.89 5.98 15.05
CA VAL A 123 6.67 5.54 14.36
C VAL A 123 5.43 5.87 15.19
N HIS A 124 5.44 5.51 16.49
CA HIS A 124 4.30 5.79 17.37
C HIS A 124 4.11 7.28 17.63
N ARG A 125 5.19 8.06 17.70
CA ARG A 125 5.10 9.51 17.80
C ARG A 125 4.35 10.11 16.60
N VAL A 126 4.65 9.68 15.39
CA VAL A 126 3.98 10.14 14.17
C VAL A 126 2.50 9.68 14.16
N LEU A 127 2.22 8.43 14.51
CA LEU A 127 0.84 7.94 14.60
C LEU A 127 0.00 8.73 15.62
N ASN A 128 0.59 9.10 16.75
CA ASN A 128 -0.06 9.95 17.74
C ASN A 128 -0.34 11.37 17.19
N GLN A 129 0.59 11.97 16.45
CA GLN A 129 0.37 13.26 15.78
C GLN A 129 -0.79 13.19 14.77
N VAL A 130 -0.89 12.10 13.99
CA VAL A 130 -2.01 11.87 13.08
C VAL A 130 -3.33 11.77 13.85
N THR A 131 -3.34 11.01 14.97
CA THR A 131 -4.52 10.85 15.83
C THR A 131 -4.96 12.19 16.42
N GLU A 132 -4.02 13.00 16.89
CA GLU A 132 -4.31 14.34 17.42
C GLU A 132 -4.90 15.26 16.34
N LEU A 133 -4.30 15.29 15.16
CA LEU A 133 -4.80 16.08 14.03
C LEU A 133 -6.25 15.69 13.67
N VAL A 134 -6.51 14.39 13.53
CA VAL A 134 -7.84 13.87 13.20
C VAL A 134 -8.84 14.28 14.29
N SER A 135 -8.49 14.13 15.57
CA SER A 135 -9.33 14.53 16.70
C SER A 135 -9.65 16.02 16.70
N ARG A 136 -8.67 16.87 16.39
CA ARG A 136 -8.85 18.33 16.29
C ARG A 136 -9.73 18.73 15.11
N ILE A 137 -9.66 18.02 13.98
CA ILE A 137 -10.53 18.24 12.82
C ILE A 137 -11.97 17.86 13.20
N HIS A 138 -12.19 16.67 13.76
CA HIS A 138 -13.52 16.18 14.14
C HIS A 138 -14.19 17.03 15.22
N SER A 139 -13.43 17.55 16.18
CA SER A 139 -13.94 18.44 17.22
C SER A 139 -14.14 19.89 16.77
N GLY A 140 -13.74 20.24 15.53
CA GLY A 140 -13.78 21.60 15.02
C GLY A 140 -12.75 22.55 15.64
N LEU A 141 -11.79 22.04 16.39
CA LEU A 141 -10.66 22.81 16.95
C LEU A 141 -9.60 23.13 15.89
N TRP A 142 -9.49 22.30 14.86
CA TRP A 142 -8.68 22.62 13.69
C TRP A 142 -9.51 23.42 12.71
N ARG A 143 -9.10 24.64 12.43
CA ARG A 143 -9.84 25.59 11.62
C ARG A 143 -9.03 26.04 10.41
N GLY A 144 -9.72 26.39 9.34
CA GLY A 144 -9.14 27.02 8.16
C GLY A 144 -8.71 28.47 8.44
N TYR A 145 -8.18 29.14 7.42
CA TYR A 145 -7.70 30.53 7.50
C TYR A 145 -8.81 31.55 7.90
N SER A 146 -10.07 31.22 7.67
CA SER A 146 -11.24 32.03 8.04
C SER A 146 -11.85 31.65 9.38
N GLU A 147 -11.12 30.91 10.22
CA GLU A 147 -11.57 30.41 11.53
C GLU A 147 -12.81 29.50 11.47
N LYS A 148 -13.18 29.01 10.30
CA LYS A 148 -14.26 28.02 10.11
C LYS A 148 -13.78 26.60 10.30
N PRO A 149 -14.60 25.70 10.88
CA PRO A 149 -14.23 24.29 11.01
C PRO A 149 -14.13 23.61 9.64
N ILE A 150 -13.24 22.66 9.52
CA ILE A 150 -13.07 21.84 8.30
C ILE A 150 -14.28 20.92 8.12
N LYS A 151 -14.83 20.91 6.90
CA LYS A 151 -15.96 20.08 6.49
C LYS A 151 -15.64 19.17 5.31
N GLU A 152 -14.63 19.53 4.53
CA GLU A 152 -14.19 18.79 3.35
C GLU A 152 -12.70 18.48 3.46
N VAL A 153 -12.32 17.26 3.11
CA VAL A 153 -10.91 16.85 3.00
C VAL A 153 -10.70 16.30 1.59
N VAL A 154 -9.73 16.84 0.88
CA VAL A 154 -9.35 16.39 -0.47
C VAL A 154 -7.99 15.70 -0.38
N ASN A 155 -7.94 14.40 -0.65
CA ASN A 155 -6.69 13.66 -0.76
C ASN A 155 -6.18 13.74 -2.20
N ILE A 156 -4.98 14.30 -2.38
CA ILE A 156 -4.25 14.32 -3.64
C ILE A 156 -3.19 13.21 -3.58
N GLY A 157 -3.31 12.21 -4.42
CA GLY A 157 -2.38 11.09 -4.45
C GLY A 157 -2.67 10.18 -5.64
N ILE A 158 -1.74 9.28 -5.98
CA ILE A 158 -1.90 8.32 -7.07
C ILE A 158 -1.54 6.91 -6.61
N GLY A 159 -2.07 5.89 -7.29
CA GLY A 159 -1.82 4.50 -6.95
C GLY A 159 -2.21 4.18 -5.50
N GLY A 160 -1.29 3.66 -4.70
CA GLY A 160 -1.52 3.33 -3.29
C GLY A 160 -1.86 4.53 -2.40
N SER A 161 -1.42 5.73 -2.77
CA SER A 161 -1.76 6.98 -2.08
C SER A 161 -3.17 7.49 -2.40
N PHE A 162 -3.87 6.87 -3.34
CA PHE A 162 -5.25 7.17 -3.74
C PHE A 162 -6.18 5.99 -3.44
N LEU A 163 -5.90 4.81 -4.02
CA LEU A 163 -6.81 3.65 -4.00
C LEU A 163 -7.09 3.14 -2.58
N GLY A 164 -6.05 3.06 -1.74
CA GLY A 164 -6.20 2.61 -0.35
C GLY A 164 -7.10 3.54 0.47
N PRO A 165 -6.80 4.84 0.56
CA PRO A 165 -7.64 5.81 1.24
C PRO A 165 -9.08 5.86 0.73
N GLN A 166 -9.29 5.83 -0.59
CA GLN A 166 -10.63 5.80 -1.19
C GLN A 166 -11.38 4.54 -0.80
N LEU A 167 -10.76 3.36 -0.96
CA LEU A 167 -11.37 2.08 -0.59
C LEU A 167 -11.86 2.07 0.87
N VAL A 168 -11.00 2.50 1.80
CA VAL A 168 -11.34 2.53 3.23
C VAL A 168 -12.48 3.49 3.50
N SER A 169 -12.46 4.69 2.91
CA SER A 169 -13.52 5.68 3.10
C SER A 169 -14.87 5.20 2.55
N GLU A 170 -14.86 4.55 1.39
CA GLU A 170 -16.09 4.03 0.79
C GLU A 170 -16.62 2.81 1.56
N ALA A 171 -15.76 1.89 1.95
CA ALA A 171 -16.14 0.70 2.70
C ALA A 171 -16.69 1.05 4.09
N LEU A 172 -16.13 2.06 4.75
CA LEU A 172 -16.54 2.49 6.08
C LEU A 172 -17.58 3.61 6.10
N ARG A 173 -18.08 4.03 4.93
CA ARG A 173 -19.08 5.10 4.82
C ARG A 173 -20.28 4.95 5.76
N PRO A 174 -20.85 3.75 5.97
CA PRO A 174 -21.98 3.56 6.89
C PRO A 174 -21.62 3.86 8.36
N PHE A 175 -20.34 3.81 8.71
CA PHE A 175 -19.82 4.01 10.06
C PHE A 175 -19.21 5.40 10.28
N THR A 176 -19.16 6.26 9.23
CA THR A 176 -18.58 7.58 9.35
C THR A 176 -19.43 8.50 10.19
N GLN A 177 -18.79 9.28 11.05
CA GLN A 177 -19.45 10.36 11.77
C GLN A 177 -19.86 11.48 10.81
N ARG A 178 -21.04 12.05 11.02
CA ARG A 178 -21.49 13.22 10.24
C ARG A 178 -20.60 14.42 10.54
N GLY A 179 -20.08 15.07 9.49
CA GLY A 179 -19.34 16.33 9.65
C GLY A 179 -18.22 16.57 8.65
N VAL A 180 -17.40 15.57 8.34
CA VAL A 180 -16.29 15.69 7.38
C VAL A 180 -16.53 14.77 6.21
N ARG A 181 -16.43 15.30 4.99
CA ARG A 181 -16.51 14.55 3.73
C ARG A 181 -15.14 14.42 3.09
N CYS A 182 -14.82 13.22 2.61
CA CYS A 182 -13.56 12.93 1.91
C CYS A 182 -13.78 12.90 0.40
N HIS A 183 -12.85 13.54 -0.31
CA HIS A 183 -12.75 13.57 -1.76
C HIS A 183 -11.38 13.11 -2.18
N TYR A 184 -11.26 12.60 -3.38
CA TYR A 184 -10.03 12.01 -3.88
C TYR A 184 -9.70 12.56 -5.25
N LEU A 185 -8.44 12.92 -5.46
CA LEU A 185 -7.93 13.46 -6.70
C LEU A 185 -6.66 12.69 -7.09
N ALA A 186 -6.72 11.94 -8.19
CA ALA A 186 -5.61 11.11 -8.65
C ALA A 186 -5.09 11.48 -10.03
N ASN A 187 -5.91 12.16 -10.85
CA ASN A 187 -5.57 12.44 -12.22
C ASN A 187 -4.87 13.81 -12.35
N ILE A 188 -3.96 13.91 -13.34
CA ILE A 188 -3.33 15.18 -13.73
C ILE A 188 -4.28 16.08 -14.53
N ASP A 189 -5.43 15.55 -14.98
CA ASP A 189 -6.41 16.28 -15.76
C ASP A 189 -7.00 17.43 -14.94
N GLY A 190 -6.76 18.65 -15.41
CA GLY A 190 -7.29 19.85 -14.77
C GLY A 190 -8.81 19.96 -14.76
N SER A 191 -9.52 19.17 -15.56
CA SER A 191 -11.00 19.14 -15.58
C SER A 191 -11.52 18.52 -14.29
N GLU A 192 -10.96 17.38 -13.85
CA GLU A 192 -11.33 16.72 -12.60
C GLU A 192 -11.09 17.64 -11.39
N PHE A 193 -9.92 18.29 -11.35
CA PHE A 193 -9.61 19.27 -10.30
C PHE A 193 -10.63 20.42 -10.28
N ARG A 194 -10.95 20.98 -11.44
CA ARG A 194 -11.89 22.11 -11.57
C ARG A 194 -13.30 21.71 -11.16
N GLU A 195 -13.78 20.56 -11.61
CA GLU A 195 -15.10 20.07 -11.23
C GLU A 195 -15.23 19.80 -9.73
N LEU A 196 -14.20 19.23 -9.14
CA LEU A 196 -14.17 19.01 -7.70
C LEU A 196 -14.18 20.35 -6.94
N THR A 197 -13.25 21.24 -7.24
CA THR A 197 -13.08 22.49 -6.49
C THR A 197 -14.25 23.46 -6.67
N ALA A 198 -14.95 23.43 -7.82
CA ALA A 198 -16.14 24.25 -8.04
C ALA A 198 -17.29 23.95 -7.04
N ARG A 199 -17.29 22.78 -6.43
CA ARG A 199 -18.31 22.34 -5.46
C ARG A 199 -17.88 22.50 -4.00
N LEU A 200 -16.62 22.86 -3.76
CA LEU A 200 -16.04 22.96 -2.43
C LEU A 200 -15.98 24.41 -1.96
N ASN A 201 -16.19 24.61 -0.66
CA ASN A 201 -15.94 25.91 -0.04
C ASN A 201 -14.48 25.96 0.42
N PRO A 202 -13.63 26.86 -0.15
CA PRO A 202 -12.22 26.94 0.19
C PRO A 202 -11.96 27.25 1.67
N GLU A 203 -12.88 27.94 2.35
CA GLU A 203 -12.74 28.30 3.75
C GLU A 203 -12.88 27.08 4.72
N THR A 204 -13.46 25.97 4.24
CA THR A 204 -13.74 24.77 5.05
C THR A 204 -13.14 23.51 4.45
N THR A 205 -12.28 23.65 3.44
CA THR A 205 -11.63 22.54 2.74
C THR A 205 -10.17 22.40 3.15
N LEU A 206 -9.77 21.18 3.52
CA LEU A 206 -8.38 20.80 3.80
C LEU A 206 -7.88 19.91 2.65
N PHE A 207 -6.68 20.19 2.13
CA PHE A 207 -6.00 19.34 1.17
C PHE A 207 -4.92 18.53 1.84
N ILE A 208 -4.89 17.24 1.56
CA ILE A 208 -3.84 16.29 1.99
C ILE A 208 -3.11 15.82 0.75
N VAL A 209 -1.80 16.07 0.69
CA VAL A 209 -0.94 15.60 -0.40
C VAL A 209 -0.23 14.34 0.07
N SER A 210 -0.59 13.21 -0.53
CA SER A 210 -0.08 11.89 -0.18
C SER A 210 0.91 11.39 -1.24
N SER A 211 2.19 11.29 -0.89
CA SER A 211 3.21 10.76 -1.78
C SER A 211 4.37 10.14 -0.98
N LYS A 212 4.86 8.98 -1.42
CA LYS A 212 6.04 8.33 -0.82
C LYS A 212 7.33 9.07 -1.18
N SER A 213 7.49 9.44 -2.44
CA SER A 213 8.75 10.01 -2.98
C SER A 213 8.67 11.50 -3.32
N PHE A 214 7.46 12.06 -3.35
CA PHE A 214 7.16 13.40 -3.90
C PHE A 214 7.72 13.62 -5.32
N GLY A 215 7.94 12.52 -6.06
CA GLY A 215 8.43 12.54 -7.44
C GLY A 215 7.37 12.26 -8.50
N THR A 216 6.13 11.94 -8.08
CA THR A 216 5.04 11.60 -9.00
C THR A 216 4.47 12.88 -9.66
N LEU A 217 4.43 12.89 -10.98
CA LEU A 217 4.08 14.09 -11.76
C LEU A 217 2.69 14.64 -11.42
N GLU A 218 1.70 13.77 -11.28
CA GLU A 218 0.31 14.11 -10.94
C GLU A 218 0.22 14.80 -9.57
N THR A 219 0.93 14.24 -8.59
CA THR A 219 1.01 14.84 -7.25
C THR A 219 1.70 16.20 -7.29
N LEU A 220 2.83 16.30 -8.00
CA LEU A 220 3.59 17.55 -8.14
C LEU A 220 2.82 18.65 -8.89
N LYS A 221 2.00 18.29 -9.88
CA LYS A 221 1.22 19.27 -10.65
C LYS A 221 -0.03 19.72 -9.92
N ASN A 222 -0.74 18.80 -9.27
CA ASN A 222 -1.97 19.14 -8.53
C ASN A 222 -1.70 19.92 -7.23
N THR A 223 -0.56 19.69 -6.59
CA THR A 223 -0.19 20.36 -5.32
C THR A 223 -0.04 21.89 -5.47
N PRO A 224 0.74 22.44 -6.41
CA PRO A 224 0.84 23.90 -6.61
C PRO A 224 -0.49 24.52 -7.02
N VAL A 225 -1.28 23.83 -7.85
CA VAL A 225 -2.60 24.31 -8.28
C VAL A 225 -3.53 24.45 -7.07
N SER A 226 -3.58 23.45 -6.18
CA SER A 226 -4.37 23.54 -4.95
C SER A 226 -3.85 24.65 -4.03
N TYR A 227 -2.53 24.84 -3.92
CA TYR A 227 -1.93 25.87 -3.10
C TYR A 227 -2.21 27.30 -3.64
N THR A 228 -2.08 27.52 -4.94
CA THR A 228 -2.25 28.84 -5.56
C THR A 228 -3.72 29.28 -5.63
N HIS A 229 -4.66 28.36 -5.76
CA HIS A 229 -6.07 28.68 -5.88
C HIS A 229 -6.84 28.73 -4.57
N LEU A 230 -6.31 28.12 -3.49
CA LEU A 230 -7.06 27.91 -2.25
C LEU A 230 -6.32 28.37 -0.98
N THR A 231 -5.16 29.01 -1.11
CA THR A 231 -4.35 29.55 0.02
C THR A 231 -4.37 28.65 1.25
N LEU A 232 -3.56 27.58 1.25
CA LEU A 232 -3.53 26.63 2.34
C LEU A 232 -2.37 26.89 3.30
N PRO A 233 -2.62 27.00 4.60
CA PRO A 233 -1.60 26.79 5.60
C PRO A 233 -1.56 25.31 5.98
N THR A 234 -0.44 24.69 5.86
CA THR A 234 0.04 23.50 6.57
C THR A 234 0.40 22.32 5.68
N ILE A 235 1.71 22.11 5.53
CA ILE A 235 2.30 20.86 5.06
C ILE A 235 2.60 20.03 6.30
N LEU A 236 1.87 18.92 6.50
CA LEU A 236 2.27 17.88 7.43
C LEU A 236 3.17 16.92 6.67
N ARG A 237 4.47 16.91 6.99
CA ARG A 237 5.39 15.87 6.55
C ARG A 237 5.29 14.71 7.54
N VAL A 238 4.82 13.58 7.07
CA VAL A 238 4.82 12.30 7.79
C VAL A 238 5.96 11.45 7.27
#